data_d31f2dedadb276a36c702c246337dfbe
#
_entry.id   d31f2dedadb276a36c702c246337dfbe
#
_cell.length_a   1.000
_cell.length_b   1.000
_cell.length_c   1.000
_cell.angle_alpha   90.00
_cell.angle_beta   90.00
_cell.angle_gamma   90.00
#
_symmetry.space_group_name_H-M   'P 1'
#
loop_
_entity.id
_entity.type
_entity.pdbx_description
1 polymer ?
#
loop_
_entity_poly.entity_id
_entity_poly.type
_entity_poly.pdbx_seq_one_letter_code
_entity_poly.pdbx_strand_id
1 'polypeptide(L)'
;MMRRPAMAEMISVALLTVVWCGLWGEVSAANLLSGVAVTSIAVAGRPVRSRTGIQLGPLLRLGWLILVDLVSSTVQVAREVLTPTDYSEEGIIAVQVPESAMAHTLLLTSAITLTPGTAVVEIDRDRSTLYLHLLHMDRRAQVRDHVVELANLSIKALPSAKPVLEEVG
;
A
#
# COMPACT_ATOMS: atom_id res chain seq x y z
N MET A 1 13.53 21.17 27.57
CA MET A 1 14.42 19.99 27.53
C MET A 1 14.21 19.33 26.17
N MET A 2 15.07 19.62 25.17
CA MET A 2 14.93 19.09 23.81
C MET A 2 15.29 17.60 23.82
N ARG A 3 14.31 16.77 23.54
CA ARG A 3 14.50 15.31 23.41
C ARG A 3 15.38 15.05 22.19
N ARG A 4 16.51 14.37 22.36
CA ARG A 4 17.35 13.96 21.21
C ARG A 4 16.53 13.05 20.33
N PRO A 5 16.39 13.33 19.01
CA PRO A 5 15.63 12.48 18.12
C PRO A 5 16.24 11.08 18.12
N ALA A 6 15.38 10.04 18.23
CA ALA A 6 15.84 8.68 18.12
C ALA A 6 16.36 8.43 16.69
N MET A 7 17.35 7.57 16.52
CA MET A 7 17.93 7.26 15.19
C MET A 7 16.84 6.90 14.15
N ALA A 8 15.78 6.22 14.58
CA ALA A 8 14.63 5.90 13.72
C ALA A 8 13.86 7.14 13.24
N GLU A 9 13.76 8.19 14.06
CA GLU A 9 13.11 9.46 13.67
C GLU A 9 13.95 10.19 12.62
N MET A 10 15.27 10.20 12.79
CA MET A 10 16.18 10.79 11.81
C MET A 10 16.14 10.08 10.45
N ILE A 11 16.11 8.74 10.46
CA ILE A 11 15.96 7.94 9.23
C ILE A 11 14.61 8.23 8.57
N SER A 12 13.53 8.34 9.34
CA SER A 12 12.21 8.66 8.81
C SER A 12 12.16 10.06 8.17
N VAL A 13 12.76 11.07 8.82
CA VAL A 13 12.86 12.42 8.25
C VAL A 13 13.66 12.40 6.95
N ALA A 14 14.80 11.72 6.92
CA ALA A 14 15.64 11.64 5.72
C ALA A 14 14.88 10.97 4.55
N LEU A 15 14.24 9.82 4.78
CA LEU A 15 13.45 9.11 3.77
C LEU A 15 12.29 9.96 3.24
N LEU A 16 11.54 10.60 4.13
CA LEU A 16 10.42 11.45 3.74
C LEU A 16 10.89 12.70 2.99
N THR A 17 12.06 13.26 3.34
CA THR A 17 12.64 14.38 2.59
C THR A 17 13.06 13.96 1.18
N VAL A 18 13.58 12.75 0.99
CA VAL A 18 13.87 12.21 -0.36
C VAL A 18 12.58 12.07 -1.17
N VAL A 19 11.51 11.54 -0.57
CA VAL A 19 10.20 11.46 -1.22
C VAL A 19 9.68 12.86 -1.57
N TRP A 20 9.83 13.82 -0.66
CA TRP A 20 9.44 15.23 -0.90
C TRP A 20 10.15 15.80 -2.13
N CYS A 21 11.47 15.69 -2.22
CA CYS A 21 12.22 16.14 -3.39
C CYS A 21 11.80 15.40 -4.67
N GLY A 22 11.51 14.11 -4.56
CA GLY A 22 11.00 13.32 -5.68
C GLY A 22 9.64 13.79 -6.22
N LEU A 23 8.74 14.24 -5.34
CA LEU A 23 7.44 14.79 -5.75
C LEU A 23 7.59 16.10 -6.56
N TRP A 24 8.58 16.92 -6.23
CA TRP A 24 8.85 18.18 -6.96
C TRP A 24 9.68 17.95 -8.22
N GLY A 25 10.23 16.75 -8.41
CA GLY A 25 11.07 16.42 -9.56
C GLY A 25 12.41 17.14 -9.60
N GLU A 26 12.76 17.88 -8.54
CA GLU A 26 13.97 18.71 -8.48
C GLU A 26 14.61 18.67 -7.08
N VAL A 27 15.91 18.49 -7.04
CA VAL A 27 16.71 18.56 -5.80
C VAL A 27 17.35 19.93 -5.69
N SER A 28 16.66 20.87 -5.05
CA SER A 28 17.16 22.20 -4.75
C SER A 28 17.37 22.41 -3.24
N ALA A 29 18.17 23.39 -2.86
CA ALA A 29 18.36 23.75 -1.45
C ALA A 29 17.02 24.13 -0.77
N ALA A 30 16.13 24.81 -1.51
CA ALA A 30 14.81 25.17 -1.02
C ALA A 30 13.93 23.93 -0.76
N ASN A 31 13.94 22.95 -1.69
CA ASN A 31 13.18 21.69 -1.54
C ASN A 31 13.74 20.82 -0.41
N LEU A 32 15.05 20.79 -0.21
CA LEU A 32 15.66 20.08 0.92
C LEU A 32 15.26 20.71 2.25
N LEU A 33 15.37 22.03 2.39
CA LEU A 33 15.04 22.76 3.62
C LEU A 33 13.55 22.64 3.94
N SER A 34 12.68 22.87 2.96
CA SER A 34 11.23 22.72 3.14
C SER A 34 10.84 21.26 3.43
N GLY A 35 11.46 20.30 2.76
CA GLY A 35 11.26 18.88 3.02
C GLY A 35 11.63 18.48 4.44
N VAL A 36 12.82 18.87 4.91
CA VAL A 36 13.24 18.62 6.29
C VAL A 36 12.31 19.31 7.30
N ALA A 37 11.88 20.53 7.05
CA ALA A 37 10.96 21.24 7.95
C ALA A 37 9.60 20.54 8.05
N VAL A 38 8.95 20.27 6.92
CA VAL A 38 7.63 19.62 6.87
C VAL A 38 7.68 18.20 7.46
N THR A 39 8.68 17.41 7.08
CA THR A 39 8.80 16.03 7.58
C THR A 39 9.14 15.97 9.06
N SER A 40 9.95 16.93 9.57
CA SER A 40 10.24 17.03 11.00
C SER A 40 8.99 17.35 11.82
N ILE A 41 8.15 18.28 11.35
CA ILE A 41 6.86 18.59 11.97
C ILE A 41 5.94 17.36 11.94
N ALA A 42 5.86 16.68 10.80
CA ALA A 42 5.04 15.48 10.64
C ALA A 42 5.49 14.32 11.55
N VAL A 43 6.78 14.14 11.74
CA VAL A 43 7.34 13.10 12.62
C VAL A 43 7.18 13.49 14.09
N ALA A 44 7.38 14.75 14.46
CA ALA A 44 7.22 15.25 15.82
C ALA A 44 5.75 15.25 16.31
N GLY A 45 4.80 15.49 15.40
CA GLY A 45 3.37 15.49 15.70
C GLY A 45 2.73 14.09 15.82
N ARG A 46 3.48 13.02 15.52
CA ARG A 46 2.95 11.66 15.68
C ARG A 46 2.84 11.31 17.17
N PRO A 47 1.66 10.90 17.66
CA PRO A 47 1.58 10.28 18.98
C PRO A 47 2.52 9.06 18.97
N VAL A 48 3.30 8.89 20.04
CA VAL A 48 4.22 7.74 20.21
C VAL A 48 3.34 6.47 20.35
N ARG A 49 2.81 6.02 19.23
CA ARG A 49 2.05 4.78 19.16
C ARG A 49 3.02 3.66 18.82
N SER A 50 3.23 2.83 19.81
CA SER A 50 3.73 1.46 19.75
C SER A 50 4.76 1.14 18.63
N ARG A 51 5.94 0.77 19.07
CA ARG A 51 7.04 0.20 18.25
C ARG A 51 6.62 -1.11 17.60
N THR A 52 5.73 -1.05 16.64
CA THR A 52 5.60 -2.12 15.67
C THR A 52 6.71 -1.88 14.66
N GLY A 53 7.79 -2.61 14.79
CA GLY A 53 8.96 -2.42 13.91
C GLY A 53 8.55 -2.69 12.47
N ILE A 54 8.65 -1.66 11.62
CA ILE A 54 8.50 -1.83 10.17
C ILE A 54 9.54 -2.85 9.75
N GLN A 55 9.08 -3.96 9.18
CA GLN A 55 9.97 -4.99 8.66
C GLN A 55 10.39 -4.62 7.24
N LEU A 56 11.62 -4.17 7.10
CA LEU A 56 12.14 -3.64 5.84
C LEU A 56 12.12 -4.69 4.71
N GLY A 57 12.42 -5.96 5.01
CA GLY A 57 12.42 -7.03 4.02
C GLY A 57 11.04 -7.25 3.36
N PRO A 58 9.96 -7.50 4.14
CA PRO A 58 8.61 -7.59 3.60
C PRO A 58 8.13 -6.29 2.93
N LEU A 59 8.54 -5.12 3.43
CA LEU A 59 8.18 -3.84 2.81
C LEU A 59 8.83 -3.67 1.42
N LEU A 60 10.11 -4.01 1.29
CA LEU A 60 10.81 -3.98 0.00
C LEU A 60 10.21 -5.00 -0.98
N ARG A 61 9.86 -6.19 -0.50
CA ARG A 61 9.20 -7.20 -1.32
C ARG A 61 7.81 -6.73 -1.80
N LEU A 62 7.03 -6.10 -0.90
CA LEU A 62 5.74 -5.52 -1.25
C LEU A 62 5.90 -4.42 -2.31
N GLY A 63 6.84 -3.49 -2.12
CA GLY A 63 7.13 -2.43 -3.08
C GLY A 63 7.58 -2.98 -4.43
N TRP A 64 8.42 -4.02 -4.45
CA TRP A 64 8.86 -4.70 -5.67
C TRP A 64 7.68 -5.36 -6.40
N LEU A 65 6.80 -6.04 -5.66
CA LEU A 65 5.62 -6.68 -6.23
C LEU A 65 4.71 -5.65 -6.91
N ILE A 66 4.41 -4.55 -6.21
CA ILE A 66 3.61 -3.44 -6.76
C ILE A 66 4.27 -2.84 -8.01
N LEU A 67 5.59 -2.67 -8.01
CA LEU A 67 6.32 -2.15 -9.16
C LEU A 67 6.23 -3.09 -10.37
N VAL A 68 6.43 -4.39 -10.16
CA VAL A 68 6.30 -5.41 -11.21
C VAL A 68 4.88 -5.42 -11.77
N ASP A 69 3.87 -5.33 -10.90
CA ASP A 69 2.48 -5.25 -11.32
C ASP A 69 2.20 -4.00 -12.15
N LEU A 70 2.68 -2.85 -11.72
CA LEU A 70 2.51 -1.60 -12.44
C LEU A 70 3.11 -1.67 -13.86
N VAL A 71 4.32 -2.22 -13.99
CA VAL A 71 5.00 -2.37 -15.30
C VAL A 71 4.26 -3.39 -16.17
N SER A 72 3.91 -4.56 -15.63
CA SER A 72 3.22 -5.60 -16.39
C SER A 72 1.84 -5.12 -16.86
N SER A 73 1.16 -4.37 -16.00
CA SER A 73 -0.11 -3.75 -16.25
C SER A 73 -0.06 -2.72 -17.36
N THR A 74 0.95 -1.86 -17.34
CA THR A 74 1.17 -0.87 -18.41
C THR A 74 1.38 -1.56 -19.76
N VAL A 75 2.15 -2.65 -19.78
CA VAL A 75 2.39 -3.44 -21.02
C VAL A 75 1.09 -4.13 -21.48
N GLN A 76 0.26 -4.63 -20.57
CA GLN A 76 -1.02 -5.25 -20.91
C GLN A 76 -1.97 -4.23 -21.56
N VAL A 77 -2.16 -3.07 -20.92
CA VAL A 77 -3.01 -2.00 -21.49
C VAL A 77 -2.48 -1.54 -22.85
N ALA A 78 -1.17 -1.36 -23.00
CA ALA A 78 -0.58 -0.99 -24.27
C ALA A 78 -0.86 -2.03 -25.36
N ARG A 79 -0.78 -3.33 -25.04
CA ARG A 79 -1.12 -4.41 -25.97
C ARG A 79 -2.60 -4.41 -26.33
N GLU A 80 -3.47 -4.21 -25.36
CA GLU A 80 -4.92 -4.20 -25.54
C GLU A 80 -5.37 -3.03 -26.44
N VAL A 81 -4.77 -1.85 -26.26
CA VAL A 81 -5.03 -0.68 -27.12
C VAL A 81 -4.51 -0.90 -28.55
N LEU A 82 -3.38 -1.60 -28.69
CA LEU A 82 -2.76 -1.85 -30.00
C LEU A 82 -3.34 -3.08 -30.74
N THR A 83 -4.01 -3.97 -30.00
CA THR A 83 -4.59 -5.21 -30.58
C THR A 83 -6.05 -5.27 -30.16
N PRO A 84 -7.01 -4.97 -31.06
CA PRO A 84 -8.43 -5.09 -30.74
C PRO A 84 -8.73 -6.56 -30.36
N THR A 85 -8.93 -6.81 -29.10
CA THR A 85 -9.30 -8.13 -28.57
C THR A 85 -10.76 -8.08 -28.16
N ASP A 86 -11.54 -9.08 -28.52
CA ASP A 86 -12.88 -9.23 -27.99
C ASP A 86 -12.78 -9.45 -26.48
N TYR A 87 -13.38 -8.53 -25.71
CA TYR A 87 -13.35 -8.57 -24.26
C TYR A 87 -14.03 -9.84 -23.76
N SER A 88 -13.30 -10.60 -22.96
CA SER A 88 -13.83 -11.71 -22.21
C SER A 88 -14.76 -11.21 -21.10
N GLU A 89 -15.66 -12.07 -20.64
CA GLU A 89 -16.68 -11.78 -19.65
C GLU A 89 -16.15 -10.98 -18.45
N GLU A 90 -16.80 -9.86 -18.17
CA GLU A 90 -16.58 -9.07 -16.95
C GLU A 90 -17.34 -9.69 -15.77
N GLY A 91 -16.86 -9.46 -14.56
CA GLY A 91 -17.57 -9.97 -13.39
C GLY A 91 -17.04 -9.46 -12.06
N ILE A 92 -17.77 -9.77 -11.01
CA ILE A 92 -17.39 -9.45 -9.64
C ILE A 92 -17.01 -10.76 -8.91
N ILE A 93 -15.86 -10.72 -8.25
CA ILE A 93 -15.43 -11.81 -7.38
C ILE A 93 -15.32 -11.34 -5.93
N ALA A 94 -15.61 -12.23 -4.98
CA ALA A 94 -15.37 -12.02 -3.56
C ALA A 94 -14.04 -12.70 -3.16
N VAL A 95 -13.15 -11.95 -2.55
CA VAL A 95 -11.86 -12.45 -2.06
C VAL A 95 -11.80 -12.25 -0.55
N GLN A 96 -11.74 -13.34 0.19
CA GLN A 96 -11.48 -13.31 1.63
C GLN A 96 -9.99 -13.07 1.89
N VAL A 97 -9.71 -12.12 2.79
CA VAL A 97 -8.36 -11.82 3.25
C VAL A 97 -8.28 -11.99 4.76
N PRO A 98 -7.08 -12.16 5.34
CA PRO A 98 -6.93 -12.22 6.79
C PRO A 98 -7.49 -10.96 7.47
N GLU A 99 -8.19 -11.10 8.61
CA GLU A 99 -8.78 -9.99 9.36
C GLU A 99 -7.73 -8.90 9.70
N SER A 100 -6.51 -9.32 10.05
CA SER A 100 -5.40 -8.41 10.32
C SER A 100 -5.00 -7.53 9.14
N ALA A 101 -5.29 -7.95 7.90
CA ALA A 101 -5.05 -7.15 6.69
C ALA A 101 -6.04 -5.99 6.55
N MET A 102 -7.22 -6.07 7.21
CA MET A 102 -8.22 -5.00 7.19
C MET A 102 -7.71 -3.70 7.81
N ALA A 103 -6.72 -3.77 8.71
CA ALA A 103 -6.04 -2.60 9.23
C ALA A 103 -5.27 -1.82 8.15
N HIS A 104 -4.93 -2.48 7.06
CA HIS A 104 -4.16 -1.92 5.92
C HIS A 104 -5.01 -1.77 4.65
N THR A 105 -6.32 -1.62 4.82
CA THR A 105 -7.30 -1.54 3.71
C THR A 105 -6.91 -0.51 2.65
N LEU A 106 -6.45 0.68 3.06
CA LEU A 106 -6.04 1.73 2.13
C LEU A 106 -4.87 1.28 1.24
N LEU A 107 -3.86 0.64 1.83
CA LEU A 107 -2.71 0.12 1.09
C LEU A 107 -3.14 -0.98 0.11
N LEU A 108 -3.98 -1.91 0.58
CA LEU A 108 -4.48 -3.01 -0.24
C LEU A 108 -5.32 -2.51 -1.42
N THR A 109 -6.29 -1.62 -1.15
CA THR A 109 -7.13 -1.03 -2.20
C THR A 109 -6.30 -0.28 -3.24
N SER A 110 -5.33 0.51 -2.78
CA SER A 110 -4.44 1.24 -3.69
C SER A 110 -3.61 0.28 -4.54
N ALA A 111 -3.01 -0.75 -3.94
CA ALA A 111 -2.20 -1.72 -4.66
C ALA A 111 -3.03 -2.52 -5.70
N ILE A 112 -4.24 -2.94 -5.34
CA ILE A 112 -5.15 -3.67 -6.24
C ILE A 112 -5.60 -2.76 -7.39
N THR A 113 -5.94 -1.50 -7.12
CA THR A 113 -6.42 -0.55 -8.14
C THR A 113 -5.31 -0.14 -9.13
N LEU A 114 -4.03 -0.23 -8.73
CA LEU A 114 -2.90 -0.03 -9.64
C LEU A 114 -2.75 -1.16 -10.67
N THR A 115 -3.43 -2.29 -10.46
CA THR A 115 -3.45 -3.40 -11.41
C THR A 115 -4.56 -3.16 -12.44
N PRO A 116 -4.27 -2.95 -13.75
CA PRO A 116 -5.31 -2.71 -14.75
C PRO A 116 -6.26 -3.90 -14.89
N GLY A 117 -7.52 -3.57 -15.15
CA GLY A 117 -8.57 -4.56 -15.29
C GLY A 117 -9.09 -5.11 -13.96
N THR A 118 -8.66 -4.51 -12.83
CA THR A 118 -9.15 -4.88 -11.49
C THR A 118 -9.51 -3.63 -10.70
N ALA A 119 -10.71 -3.56 -10.15
CA ALA A 119 -11.16 -2.46 -9.31
C ALA A 119 -11.83 -2.99 -8.03
N VAL A 120 -11.51 -2.39 -6.89
CA VAL A 120 -12.21 -2.69 -5.63
C VAL A 120 -13.55 -1.95 -5.64
N VAL A 121 -14.65 -2.70 -5.57
CA VAL A 121 -16.03 -2.16 -5.62
C VAL A 121 -16.58 -1.97 -4.22
N GLU A 122 -16.31 -2.93 -3.33
CA GLU A 122 -16.85 -2.94 -1.96
C GLU A 122 -15.88 -3.63 -0.99
N ILE A 123 -15.94 -3.22 0.27
CA ILE A 123 -15.14 -3.79 1.35
C ILE A 123 -16.06 -4.14 2.50
N ASP A 124 -16.29 -5.42 2.70
CA ASP A 124 -17.00 -5.94 3.87
C ASP A 124 -15.98 -6.22 4.99
N ARG A 125 -15.93 -5.30 5.96
CA ARG A 125 -14.98 -5.38 7.09
C ARG A 125 -15.37 -6.49 8.08
N ASP A 126 -16.66 -6.75 8.24
CA ASP A 126 -17.19 -7.72 9.20
C ASP A 126 -16.86 -9.15 8.74
N ARG A 127 -16.86 -9.37 7.43
CA ARG A 127 -16.52 -10.65 6.81
C ARG A 127 -15.09 -10.73 6.28
N SER A 128 -14.31 -9.67 6.44
CA SER A 128 -12.94 -9.56 5.90
C SER A 128 -12.89 -9.91 4.40
N THR A 129 -13.84 -9.38 3.63
CA THR A 129 -14.03 -9.72 2.23
C THR A 129 -13.90 -8.46 1.35
N LEU A 130 -13.13 -8.57 0.28
CA LEU A 130 -13.02 -7.56 -0.76
C LEU A 130 -13.81 -8.02 -1.99
N TYR A 131 -14.70 -7.17 -2.49
CA TYR A 131 -15.41 -7.39 -3.75
C TYR A 131 -14.67 -6.66 -4.85
N LEU A 132 -14.22 -7.42 -5.84
CA LEU A 132 -13.38 -6.93 -6.92
C LEU A 132 -14.12 -7.08 -8.25
N HIS A 133 -14.23 -6.00 -9.00
CA HIS A 133 -14.65 -6.04 -10.40
C HIS A 133 -13.44 -6.39 -11.27
N LEU A 134 -13.59 -7.41 -12.09
CA LEU A 134 -12.60 -7.88 -13.04
C LEU A 134 -13.08 -7.65 -14.48
N LEU A 135 -12.22 -7.09 -15.29
CA LEU A 135 -12.44 -6.96 -16.73
C LEU A 135 -12.27 -8.32 -17.45
N HIS A 136 -11.50 -9.24 -16.85
CA HIS A 136 -11.16 -10.54 -17.42
C HIS A 136 -11.41 -11.66 -16.38
N MET A 137 -12.55 -12.34 -16.46
CA MET A 137 -12.94 -13.40 -15.52
C MET A 137 -12.13 -14.70 -15.66
N ASP A 138 -11.47 -14.91 -16.80
CA ASP A 138 -10.54 -16.02 -17.00
C ASP A 138 -9.34 -15.95 -16.04
N ARG A 139 -8.96 -14.75 -15.59
CA ARG A 139 -7.85 -14.50 -14.65
C ARG A 139 -8.27 -14.51 -13.18
N ARG A 140 -9.54 -14.80 -12.86
CA ARG A 140 -10.07 -14.72 -11.48
C ARG A 140 -9.24 -15.48 -10.44
N ALA A 141 -8.68 -16.63 -10.79
CA ALA A 141 -7.84 -17.40 -9.87
C ALA A 141 -6.52 -16.69 -9.56
N GLN A 142 -5.84 -16.18 -10.59
CA GLN A 142 -4.59 -15.45 -10.44
C GLN A 142 -4.78 -14.16 -9.61
N VAL A 143 -5.86 -13.43 -9.89
CA VAL A 143 -6.18 -12.20 -9.13
C VAL A 143 -6.44 -12.52 -7.67
N ARG A 144 -7.20 -13.59 -7.37
CA ARG A 144 -7.45 -14.02 -5.99
C ARG A 144 -6.15 -14.32 -5.25
N ASP A 145 -5.28 -15.14 -5.84
CA ASP A 145 -4.01 -15.54 -5.23
C ASP A 145 -3.10 -14.33 -5.00
N HIS A 146 -3.06 -13.42 -5.97
CA HIS A 146 -2.31 -12.18 -5.88
C HIS A 146 -2.79 -11.27 -4.76
N VAL A 147 -4.10 -11.05 -4.62
CA VAL A 147 -4.70 -10.24 -3.56
C VAL A 147 -4.40 -10.84 -2.17
N VAL A 148 -4.47 -12.16 -2.03
CA VAL A 148 -4.11 -12.84 -0.78
C VAL A 148 -2.62 -12.70 -0.48
N GLU A 149 -1.75 -12.75 -1.48
CA GLU A 149 -0.32 -12.50 -1.29
C GLU A 149 -0.04 -11.06 -0.84
N LEU A 150 -0.66 -10.06 -1.49
CA LEU A 150 -0.58 -8.65 -1.09
C LEU A 150 -1.04 -8.45 0.36
N ALA A 151 -2.16 -9.06 0.74
CA ALA A 151 -2.69 -9.01 2.10
C ALA A 151 -1.69 -9.57 3.13
N ASN A 152 -1.12 -10.73 2.85
CA ASN A 152 -0.12 -11.35 3.72
C ASN A 152 1.17 -10.54 3.83
N LEU A 153 1.61 -9.93 2.73
CA LEU A 153 2.79 -9.06 2.73
C LEU A 153 2.53 -7.76 3.49
N SER A 154 1.34 -7.18 3.36
CA SER A 154 0.97 -5.97 4.11
C SER A 154 1.01 -6.19 5.63
N ILE A 155 0.51 -7.32 6.11
CA ILE A 155 0.56 -7.71 7.53
C ILE A 155 2.01 -7.87 8.00
N LYS A 156 2.86 -8.51 7.20
CA LYS A 156 4.27 -8.73 7.55
C LYS A 156 5.09 -7.44 7.51
N ALA A 157 4.80 -6.57 6.54
CA ALA A 157 5.52 -5.30 6.38
C ALA A 157 5.11 -4.27 7.45
N LEU A 158 3.83 -4.23 7.79
CA LEU A 158 3.23 -3.25 8.69
C LEU A 158 2.40 -3.97 9.77
N PRO A 159 3.04 -4.65 10.75
CA PRO A 159 2.31 -5.33 11.79
C PRO A 159 1.42 -4.32 12.55
N SER A 160 0.11 -4.53 12.55
CA SER A 160 -0.83 -3.71 13.31
C SER A 160 -0.64 -3.93 14.80
N ALA A 161 -0.59 -2.84 15.56
CA ALA A 161 -0.76 -2.92 17.01
C ALA A 161 -2.15 -3.55 17.26
N LYS A 162 -2.22 -4.61 18.08
CA LYS A 162 -3.49 -5.15 18.54
C LYS A 162 -4.35 -4.02 19.10
N PRO A 163 -5.64 -3.93 18.75
CA PRO A 163 -6.52 -3.01 19.42
C PRO A 163 -6.45 -3.33 20.93
N VAL A 164 -6.09 -2.34 21.73
CA VAL A 164 -6.28 -2.40 23.18
C VAL A 164 -7.79 -2.41 23.35
N LEU A 165 -8.36 -3.56 23.67
CA LEU A 165 -9.72 -3.63 24.17
C LEU A 165 -9.71 -2.84 25.46
N GLU A 166 -10.24 -1.61 25.46
CA GLU A 166 -10.63 -0.94 26.67
C GLU A 166 -11.70 -1.82 27.30
N GLU A 167 -11.31 -2.53 28.35
CA GLU A 167 -12.26 -3.08 29.30
C GLU A 167 -12.97 -1.88 29.93
N VAL A 168 -14.15 -1.55 29.38
CA VAL A 168 -15.10 -0.70 30.06
C VAL A 168 -15.72 -1.56 31.16
N GLY A 169 -15.15 -1.43 32.39
CA GLY A 169 -15.73 -1.93 33.62
C GLY A 169 -16.84 -1.00 34.12
#